data_0d6220f4c70512b6af55fa4dfdc0e615
#
_entry.id   0d6220f4c70512b6af55fa4dfdc0e615
#
_cell.length_a   1.000
_cell.length_b   1.000
_cell.length_c   1.000
_cell.angle_alpha   90.00
_cell.angle_beta   90.00
_cell.angle_gamma   90.00
#
_symmetry.space_group_name_H-M   'P 1'
#
loop_
_entity.id
_entity.type
_entity.pdbx_description
1 polymer ?
#
loop_
_entity_poly.entity_id
_entity_poly.type
_entity_poly.pdbx_seq_one_letter_code
_entity_poly.pdbx_strand_id
1 'polypeptide(L)'
;MSLLPSSSTGILRIFGWFAGVVLPVVLLTALFALILGAGNAILGTWVNQFFSGFWKWLTSFDFSIGRVIFWTFVTLLSLALIRPAQTGRFWWEWMDRIGRFPAPTKPSHAYWRSVLILVALNAIFFAANSIDAFYLWAHQSIPQGVTYAQFVHQGTVQLIAATLLSAILLIVLFNQDESLSGRPVLRTAALVWIGQNLFLLTSIALRLKLYVDAYNLTSPRISLLIFLLIVGGGFIILSFKILREKSLLWVTGANLGLVFTVFYAVQFLDLGAMAAEYNVSRWERNPARNLDLNYLESLGSSGWHSLQRVAEKPEPGGDPFGVSAFLAGVRRDNEGGKFNVNWRSWQARRAWNLHQLLSSH
;
A
#
# COMPACT_ATOMS: atom_id res chain seq x y z
N MET A 1 59.79 -1.35 3.28
CA MET A 1 59.65 -1.74 4.69
C MET A 1 58.25 -1.39 5.15
N SER A 2 57.29 -2.33 5.02
CA SER A 2 55.87 -2.13 5.33
C SER A 2 55.57 -2.77 6.67
N LEU A 3 55.62 -1.98 7.72
CA LEU A 3 55.22 -2.37 9.08
C LEU A 3 53.81 -1.88 9.37
N LEU A 4 52.80 -2.53 8.79
CA LEU A 4 51.44 -2.45 9.37
C LEU A 4 51.02 -3.89 9.76
N PRO A 5 50.58 -4.13 10.97
CA PRO A 5 50.28 -5.46 11.46
C PRO A 5 49.04 -6.01 10.73
N SER A 6 49.13 -7.30 10.33
CA SER A 6 48.11 -8.07 9.59
C SER A 6 46.74 -8.15 10.33
N SER A 7 46.63 -7.76 11.56
CA SER A 7 45.40 -7.73 12.37
C SER A 7 44.44 -6.61 12.00
N SER A 8 44.94 -5.44 11.56
CA SER A 8 44.09 -4.30 11.18
C SER A 8 43.27 -4.54 9.92
N THR A 9 43.77 -5.37 9.01
CA THR A 9 43.06 -5.74 7.77
C THR A 9 41.86 -6.66 8.04
N GLY A 10 41.92 -7.48 9.09
CA GLY A 10 40.82 -8.37 9.49
C GLY A 10 39.63 -7.61 10.05
N ILE A 11 39.87 -6.67 10.98
CA ILE A 11 38.82 -5.86 11.61
C ILE A 11 38.12 -4.98 10.57
N LEU A 12 38.87 -4.31 9.70
CA LEU A 12 38.32 -3.48 8.62
C LEU A 12 37.46 -4.31 7.64
N ARG A 13 37.84 -5.57 7.35
CA ARG A 13 37.04 -6.48 6.52
C ARG A 13 35.74 -6.88 7.20
N ILE A 14 35.75 -7.21 8.49
CA ILE A 14 34.56 -7.55 9.27
C ILE A 14 33.63 -6.35 9.34
N PHE A 15 34.16 -5.16 9.65
CA PHE A 15 33.38 -3.93 9.69
C PHE A 15 32.76 -3.59 8.32
N GLY A 16 33.53 -3.72 7.25
CA GLY A 16 33.01 -3.50 5.88
C GLY A 16 31.94 -4.51 5.47
N TRP A 17 32.07 -5.78 5.89
CA TRP A 17 31.03 -6.78 5.65
C TRP A 17 29.76 -6.49 6.47
N PHE A 18 29.92 -6.14 7.75
CA PHE A 18 28.80 -5.76 8.61
C PHE A 18 28.05 -4.55 8.04
N ALA A 19 28.75 -3.47 7.71
CA ALA A 19 28.16 -2.25 7.16
C ALA A 19 27.53 -2.47 5.76
N GLY A 20 28.13 -3.30 4.92
CA GLY A 20 27.67 -3.52 3.54
C GLY A 20 26.63 -4.63 3.39
N VAL A 21 26.52 -5.56 4.33
CA VAL A 21 25.62 -6.71 4.24
C VAL A 21 24.59 -6.70 5.36
N VAL A 22 25.03 -6.71 6.63
CA VAL A 22 24.14 -6.88 7.78
C VAL A 22 23.28 -5.64 8.02
N LEU A 23 23.88 -4.46 8.03
CA LEU A 23 23.19 -3.22 8.35
C LEU A 23 22.01 -2.93 7.39
N PRO A 24 22.13 -3.04 6.06
CA PRO A 24 20.97 -2.88 5.16
C PRO A 24 19.87 -3.91 5.40
N VAL A 25 20.23 -5.16 5.70
CA VAL A 25 19.25 -6.22 6.03
C VAL A 25 18.46 -5.83 7.28
N VAL A 26 19.15 -5.44 8.36
CA VAL A 26 18.51 -5.07 9.63
C VAL A 26 17.62 -3.84 9.45
N LEU A 27 18.11 -2.80 8.76
CA LEU A 27 17.34 -1.56 8.54
C LEU A 27 16.08 -1.82 7.71
N LEU A 28 16.19 -2.56 6.61
CA LEU A 28 15.03 -2.88 5.77
C LEU A 28 14.04 -3.78 6.51
N THR A 29 14.53 -4.78 7.22
CA THR A 29 13.70 -5.68 8.02
C THR A 29 12.94 -4.93 9.11
N ALA A 30 13.62 -4.03 9.84
CA ALA A 30 13.00 -3.18 10.84
C ALA A 30 11.95 -2.23 10.23
N LEU A 31 12.25 -1.62 9.09
CA LEU A 31 11.31 -0.75 8.38
C LEU A 31 10.03 -1.50 8.00
N PHE A 32 10.15 -2.67 7.38
CA PHE A 32 8.99 -3.49 7.03
C PHE A 32 8.25 -4.02 8.25
N ALA A 33 8.96 -4.41 9.31
CA ALA A 33 8.35 -4.82 10.59
C ALA A 33 7.49 -3.69 11.19
N LEU A 34 7.99 -2.46 11.18
CA LEU A 34 7.26 -1.28 11.66
C LEU A 34 6.03 -0.98 10.79
N ILE A 35 6.18 -1.00 9.46
CA ILE A 35 5.07 -0.73 8.54
C ILE A 35 3.99 -1.81 8.66
N LEU A 36 4.36 -3.09 8.61
CA LEU A 36 3.42 -4.21 8.74
C LEU A 36 2.81 -4.27 10.15
N GLY A 37 3.58 -3.97 11.19
CA GLY A 37 3.09 -3.88 12.57
C GLY A 37 2.09 -2.73 12.75
N ALA A 38 2.32 -1.58 12.12
CA ALA A 38 1.34 -0.49 12.10
C ALA A 38 0.07 -0.86 11.32
N GLY A 39 0.20 -1.76 10.34
CA GLY A 39 -0.90 -2.26 9.50
C GLY A 39 -1.68 -3.45 10.10
N ASN A 40 -1.14 -4.10 11.11
CA ASN A 40 -1.74 -5.27 11.74
C ASN A 40 -1.61 -5.17 13.26
N ALA A 41 -2.74 -4.99 13.96
CA ALA A 41 -2.75 -4.74 15.40
C ALA A 41 -2.05 -5.84 16.22
N ILE A 42 -2.17 -7.10 15.81
CA ILE A 42 -1.55 -8.24 16.51
C ILE A 42 -0.04 -8.24 16.28
N LEU A 43 0.39 -8.09 15.04
CA LEU A 43 1.81 -7.96 14.71
C LEU A 43 2.42 -6.72 15.38
N GLY A 44 1.67 -5.62 15.44
CA GLY A 44 2.06 -4.39 16.10
C GLY A 44 2.38 -4.57 17.59
N THR A 45 1.60 -5.39 18.31
CA THR A 45 1.90 -5.70 19.72
C THR A 45 3.22 -6.44 19.86
N TRP A 46 3.51 -7.41 19.00
CA TRP A 46 4.77 -8.17 19.02
C TRP A 46 5.96 -7.28 18.66
N VAL A 47 5.82 -6.45 17.62
CA VAL A 47 6.84 -5.49 17.20
C VAL A 47 7.13 -4.51 18.33
N ASN A 48 6.11 -3.93 18.96
CA ASN A 48 6.27 -3.01 20.10
C ASN A 48 6.92 -3.69 21.31
N GLN A 49 6.54 -4.93 21.64
CA GLN A 49 7.16 -5.69 22.71
C GLN A 49 8.64 -5.95 22.43
N PHE A 50 8.98 -6.33 21.19
CA PHE A 50 10.38 -6.53 20.80
C PHE A 50 11.18 -5.24 20.91
N PHE A 51 10.70 -4.12 20.32
CA PHE A 51 11.42 -2.84 20.37
C PHE A 51 11.51 -2.28 21.79
N SER A 52 10.47 -2.38 22.59
CA SER A 52 10.51 -1.95 24.00
C SER A 52 11.44 -2.81 24.84
N GLY A 53 11.46 -4.11 24.62
CA GLY A 53 12.40 -5.03 25.26
C GLY A 53 13.84 -4.75 24.84
N PHE A 54 14.09 -4.56 23.54
CA PHE A 54 15.38 -4.17 23.00
C PHE A 54 15.84 -2.81 23.56
N TRP A 55 14.94 -1.82 23.63
CA TRP A 55 15.24 -0.51 24.20
C TRP A 55 15.59 -0.59 25.68
N LYS A 56 14.82 -1.36 26.47
CA LYS A 56 15.14 -1.61 27.89
C LYS A 56 16.48 -2.31 28.06
N TRP A 57 16.77 -3.30 27.22
CA TRP A 57 18.06 -3.97 27.20
C TRP A 57 19.20 -3.00 26.83
N LEU A 58 19.03 -2.19 25.79
CA LEU A 58 20.02 -1.19 25.38
C LEU A 58 20.28 -0.14 26.46
N THR A 59 19.22 0.32 27.15
CA THR A 59 19.34 1.30 28.23
C THR A 59 19.78 0.70 29.58
N SER A 60 19.76 -0.63 29.72
CA SER A 60 20.34 -1.31 30.90
C SER A 60 21.87 -1.28 30.93
N PHE A 61 22.50 -1.08 29.77
CA PHE A 61 23.91 -0.72 29.73
C PHE A 61 24.03 0.78 30.05
N ASP A 62 24.88 1.14 30.98
CA ASP A 62 25.13 2.53 31.43
C ASP A 62 25.75 3.41 30.31
N PHE A 63 25.29 3.21 29.08
CA PHE A 63 25.67 3.96 27.88
C PHE A 63 24.79 5.22 27.78
N SER A 64 25.36 6.34 28.17
CA SER A 64 24.75 7.64 27.87
C SER A 64 24.69 7.81 26.34
N ILE A 65 23.48 7.64 25.76
CA ILE A 65 23.25 7.88 24.34
C ILE A 65 23.76 9.25 23.91
N GLY A 66 23.66 10.26 24.80
CA GLY A 66 24.22 11.57 24.57
C GLY A 66 25.74 11.55 24.37
N ARG A 67 26.46 10.66 25.08
CA ARG A 67 27.91 10.50 24.87
C ARG A 67 28.22 9.86 23.53
N VAL A 68 27.47 8.86 23.10
CA VAL A 68 27.64 8.21 21.77
C VAL A 68 27.37 9.21 20.65
N ILE A 69 26.26 9.95 20.72
CA ILE A 69 25.95 11.03 19.75
C ILE A 69 27.05 12.09 19.76
N PHE A 70 27.46 12.54 20.92
CA PHE A 70 28.52 13.53 21.07
C PHE A 70 29.86 13.06 20.46
N TRP A 71 30.32 11.85 20.78
CA TRP A 71 31.54 11.31 20.20
C TRP A 71 31.43 11.02 18.70
N THR A 72 30.26 10.57 18.21
CA THR A 72 30.02 10.43 16.78
C THR A 72 30.07 11.78 16.08
N PHE A 73 29.42 12.80 16.64
CA PHE A 73 29.47 14.17 16.11
C PHE A 73 30.88 14.73 16.08
N VAL A 74 31.64 14.61 17.21
CA VAL A 74 33.03 15.03 17.30
C VAL A 74 33.90 14.30 16.26
N THR A 75 33.71 13.00 16.08
CA THR A 75 34.46 12.22 15.10
C THR A 75 34.16 12.68 13.66
N LEU A 76 32.87 12.87 13.34
CA LEU A 76 32.45 13.37 12.01
C LEU A 76 32.97 14.80 11.77
N LEU A 77 32.91 15.67 12.78
CA LEU A 77 33.43 17.03 12.69
C LEU A 77 34.95 17.02 12.49
N SER A 78 35.67 16.17 13.24
CA SER A 78 37.12 16.03 13.10
C SER A 78 37.50 15.51 11.72
N LEU A 79 36.78 14.51 11.17
CA LEU A 79 36.97 14.00 9.82
C LEU A 79 36.67 15.08 8.75
N ALA A 80 35.65 15.91 8.97
CA ALA A 80 35.30 17.02 8.07
C ALA A 80 36.39 18.13 8.06
N LEU A 81 37.02 18.39 9.22
CA LEU A 81 38.10 19.38 9.36
C LEU A 81 39.43 18.88 8.78
N ILE A 82 39.73 17.58 8.90
CA ILE A 82 40.96 16.97 8.38
C ILE A 82 40.93 16.79 6.86
N ARG A 83 39.73 16.68 6.25
CA ARG A 83 39.56 16.60 4.80
C ARG A 83 38.95 17.90 4.29
N PRO A 84 39.75 18.88 3.79
CA PRO A 84 39.18 20.06 3.15
C PRO A 84 38.37 19.64 1.93
N ALA A 85 37.06 19.86 2.02
CA ALA A 85 36.10 19.48 1.01
C ALA A 85 36.40 20.25 -0.28
N GLN A 86 36.64 19.52 -1.35
CA GLN A 86 36.48 20.06 -2.71
C GLN A 86 34.96 20.21 -2.93
N THR A 87 34.43 21.36 -2.54
CA THR A 87 33.02 21.63 -2.25
C THR A 87 32.09 21.65 -3.46
N GLY A 88 32.57 21.43 -4.67
CA GLY A 88 31.69 21.42 -5.88
C GLY A 88 31.28 20.03 -6.37
N ARG A 89 32.15 19.04 -6.17
CA ARG A 89 31.89 17.66 -6.63
C ARG A 89 31.11 16.80 -5.63
N PHE A 90 31.20 17.14 -4.33
CA PHE A 90 30.65 16.33 -3.25
C PHE A 90 29.12 16.15 -3.33
N TRP A 91 28.35 17.18 -3.65
CA TRP A 91 26.87 17.10 -3.74
C TRP A 91 26.40 16.25 -4.92
N TRP A 92 27.06 16.34 -6.07
CA TRP A 92 26.71 15.53 -7.25
C TRP A 92 27.12 14.07 -7.05
N GLU A 93 28.29 13.82 -6.48
CA GLU A 93 28.73 12.47 -6.14
C GLU A 93 27.92 11.87 -4.99
N TRP A 94 27.41 12.67 -4.06
CA TRP A 94 26.55 12.24 -2.97
C TRP A 94 25.14 11.90 -3.48
N MET A 95 24.53 12.72 -4.35
CA MET A 95 23.26 12.41 -5.00
C MET A 95 23.36 11.20 -5.93
N ASP A 96 24.45 11.04 -6.66
CA ASP A 96 24.74 9.88 -7.50
C ASP A 96 24.97 8.60 -6.65
N ARG A 97 25.44 8.74 -5.42
CA ARG A 97 25.61 7.64 -4.43
C ARG A 97 24.34 7.27 -3.69
N ILE A 98 23.43 8.20 -3.42
CA ILE A 98 22.12 7.88 -2.82
C ILE A 98 21.29 7.02 -3.79
N GLY A 99 21.41 7.27 -5.09
CA GLY A 99 20.79 6.43 -6.13
C GLY A 99 21.47 5.07 -6.34
N ARG A 100 22.69 4.90 -5.82
CA ARG A 100 23.43 3.64 -5.86
C ARG A 100 23.64 3.17 -4.43
N PHE A 101 22.95 2.10 -4.03
CA PHE A 101 23.40 1.34 -2.86
C PHE A 101 24.91 1.10 -3.01
N PRO A 102 25.72 1.27 -1.94
CA PRO A 102 27.16 1.09 -2.03
C PRO A 102 27.45 -0.23 -2.73
N ALA A 103 28.04 -0.16 -3.92
CA ALA A 103 28.34 -1.34 -4.71
C ALA A 103 29.22 -2.23 -3.83
N PRO A 104 28.83 -3.47 -3.59
CA PRO A 104 29.61 -4.35 -2.75
C PRO A 104 30.95 -4.58 -3.44
N THR A 105 32.02 -4.38 -2.71
CA THR A 105 33.42 -4.50 -3.20
C THR A 105 33.75 -5.90 -3.71
N LYS A 106 32.85 -6.86 -3.56
CA LYS A 106 32.96 -8.25 -4.09
C LYS A 106 31.58 -8.76 -4.51
N PRO A 107 31.48 -9.47 -5.65
CA PRO A 107 30.23 -10.08 -6.14
C PRO A 107 29.56 -11.02 -5.13
N SER A 108 30.33 -11.69 -4.28
CA SER A 108 29.81 -12.55 -3.23
C SER A 108 29.03 -11.81 -2.14
N HIS A 109 29.42 -10.56 -1.80
CA HIS A 109 28.74 -9.77 -0.79
C HIS A 109 27.38 -9.26 -1.28
N ALA A 110 27.26 -8.90 -2.57
CA ALA A 110 25.99 -8.50 -3.19
C ALA A 110 24.98 -9.64 -3.13
N TYR A 111 25.41 -10.83 -3.50
CA TYR A 111 24.59 -12.02 -3.47
C TYR A 111 24.06 -12.32 -2.07
N TRP A 112 24.94 -12.45 -1.08
CA TRP A 112 24.54 -12.74 0.30
C TRP A 112 23.64 -11.65 0.90
N ARG A 113 23.91 -10.39 0.61
CA ARG A 113 23.04 -9.28 0.99
C ARG A 113 21.62 -9.47 0.45
N SER A 114 21.48 -9.72 -0.86
CA SER A 114 20.19 -9.92 -1.51
C SER A 114 19.46 -11.15 -0.98
N VAL A 115 20.17 -12.26 -0.75
CA VAL A 115 19.59 -13.47 -0.12
C VAL A 115 19.07 -13.17 1.27
N LEU A 116 19.88 -12.56 2.13
CA LEU A 116 19.49 -12.23 3.51
C LEU A 116 18.32 -11.25 3.57
N ILE A 117 18.30 -10.22 2.72
CA ILE A 117 17.17 -9.31 2.59
C ILE A 117 15.91 -10.10 2.24
N LEU A 118 15.93 -10.90 1.18
CA LEU A 118 14.76 -11.64 0.75
C LEU A 118 14.30 -12.67 1.79
N VAL A 119 15.22 -13.38 2.45
CA VAL A 119 14.86 -14.33 3.51
C VAL A 119 14.22 -13.63 4.70
N ALA A 120 14.80 -12.54 5.18
CA ALA A 120 14.27 -11.78 6.31
C ALA A 120 12.89 -11.17 6.00
N LEU A 121 12.73 -10.60 4.81
CA LEU A 121 11.46 -10.03 4.38
C LEU A 121 10.40 -11.12 4.15
N ASN A 122 10.75 -12.25 3.54
CA ASN A 122 9.84 -13.39 3.45
C ASN A 122 9.37 -13.86 4.83
N ALA A 123 10.25 -13.92 5.83
CA ALA A 123 9.88 -14.33 7.18
C ALA A 123 8.87 -13.36 7.83
N ILE A 124 9.08 -12.04 7.71
CA ILE A 124 8.16 -11.04 8.25
C ILE A 124 6.81 -11.05 7.53
N PHE A 125 6.82 -11.12 6.20
CA PHE A 125 5.58 -11.21 5.43
C PHE A 125 4.84 -12.51 5.71
N PHE A 126 5.56 -13.61 5.89
CA PHE A 126 4.96 -14.89 6.29
C PHE A 126 4.26 -14.77 7.65
N ALA A 127 4.90 -14.13 8.64
CA ALA A 127 4.29 -13.89 9.94
C ALA A 127 3.01 -13.02 9.83
N ALA A 128 3.07 -11.90 9.09
CA ALA A 128 1.92 -11.03 8.87
C ALA A 128 0.77 -11.76 8.15
N ASN A 129 1.08 -12.49 7.09
CA ASN A 129 0.12 -13.26 6.31
C ASN A 129 -0.48 -14.43 7.11
N SER A 130 0.30 -15.07 7.98
CA SER A 130 -0.20 -16.13 8.87
C SER A 130 -1.21 -15.59 9.89
N ILE A 131 -0.98 -14.39 10.43
CA ILE A 131 -1.95 -13.70 11.30
C ILE A 131 -3.23 -13.41 10.52
N ASP A 132 -3.14 -12.87 9.31
CA ASP A 132 -4.31 -12.60 8.48
C ASP A 132 -5.04 -13.90 8.10
N ALA A 133 -4.31 -14.95 7.71
CA ALA A 133 -4.91 -16.25 7.40
C ALA A 133 -5.69 -16.83 8.59
N PHE A 134 -5.15 -16.73 9.80
CA PHE A 134 -5.77 -17.29 10.98
C PHE A 134 -6.95 -16.45 11.49
N TYR A 135 -6.79 -15.14 11.63
CA TYR A 135 -7.80 -14.28 12.26
C TYR A 135 -8.80 -13.69 11.27
N LEU A 136 -8.35 -13.33 10.05
CA LEU A 136 -9.21 -12.70 9.07
C LEU A 136 -9.91 -13.72 8.16
N TRP A 137 -9.18 -14.72 7.65
CA TRP A 137 -9.74 -15.70 6.72
C TRP A 137 -10.45 -16.86 7.43
N ALA A 138 -9.85 -17.39 8.51
CA ALA A 138 -10.45 -18.48 9.29
C ALA A 138 -11.46 -18.00 10.35
N HIS A 139 -11.73 -16.68 10.44
CA HIS A 139 -12.71 -16.09 11.37
C HIS A 139 -12.51 -16.52 12.83
N GLN A 140 -11.27 -16.70 13.27
CA GLN A 140 -10.95 -17.05 14.64
C GLN A 140 -11.16 -15.87 15.59
N SER A 141 -11.43 -16.16 16.86
CA SER A 141 -11.58 -15.13 17.89
C SER A 141 -10.31 -14.31 18.04
N ILE A 142 -10.46 -12.99 17.99
CA ILE A 142 -9.34 -12.06 18.11
C ILE A 142 -8.85 -12.05 19.56
N PRO A 143 -7.51 -11.94 19.80
CA PRO A 143 -6.95 -11.89 21.15
C PRO A 143 -7.54 -10.75 21.98
N GLN A 144 -7.61 -10.96 23.30
CA GLN A 144 -8.06 -9.92 24.24
C GLN A 144 -7.24 -8.64 24.08
N GLY A 145 -7.93 -7.50 24.07
CA GLY A 145 -7.30 -6.17 23.92
C GLY A 145 -7.31 -5.59 22.50
N VAL A 146 -7.72 -6.37 21.48
CA VAL A 146 -7.90 -5.86 20.10
C VAL A 146 -9.37 -6.03 19.72
N THR A 147 -10.03 -4.94 19.30
CA THR A 147 -11.40 -5.02 18.78
C THR A 147 -11.40 -5.46 17.31
N TYR A 148 -12.46 -6.14 16.88
CA TYR A 148 -12.62 -6.53 15.48
C TYR A 148 -12.60 -5.32 14.54
N ALA A 149 -13.22 -4.21 14.95
CA ALA A 149 -13.20 -2.97 14.21
C ALA A 149 -11.78 -2.42 14.05
N GLN A 150 -10.96 -2.43 15.10
CA GLN A 150 -9.55 -2.04 15.02
C GLN A 150 -8.76 -2.94 14.08
N PHE A 151 -8.94 -4.27 14.19
CA PHE A 151 -8.24 -5.23 13.35
C PHE A 151 -8.55 -5.06 11.86
N VAL A 152 -9.80 -4.76 11.51
CA VAL A 152 -10.24 -4.57 10.13
C VAL A 152 -9.89 -3.16 9.60
N HIS A 153 -10.03 -2.13 10.47
CA HIS A 153 -9.83 -0.73 10.08
C HIS A 153 -8.38 -0.26 10.10
N GLN A 154 -7.61 -0.75 11.09
CA GLN A 154 -6.23 -0.31 11.23
C GLN A 154 -5.38 -0.81 10.06
N GLY A 155 -4.69 0.12 9.42
CA GLY A 155 -3.50 -0.21 8.68
C GLY A 155 -3.67 -0.52 7.20
N THR A 156 -4.84 -0.37 6.59
CA THR A 156 -4.97 -0.57 5.13
C THR A 156 -3.93 0.25 4.35
N VAL A 157 -3.72 1.51 4.72
CA VAL A 157 -2.73 2.40 4.08
C VAL A 157 -1.31 1.87 4.30
N GLN A 158 -0.98 1.42 5.51
CA GLN A 158 0.33 0.87 5.86
C GLN A 158 0.62 -0.43 5.10
N LEU A 159 -0.38 -1.32 4.99
CA LEU A 159 -0.23 -2.56 4.23
C LEU A 159 -0.05 -2.28 2.72
N ILE A 160 -0.76 -1.30 2.17
CA ILE A 160 -0.55 -0.82 0.79
C ILE A 160 0.87 -0.26 0.65
N ALA A 161 1.33 0.57 1.59
CA ALA A 161 2.68 1.11 1.56
C ALA A 161 3.75 0.00 1.60
N ALA A 162 3.54 -1.06 2.42
CA ALA A 162 4.42 -2.22 2.44
C ALA A 162 4.48 -2.94 1.08
N THR A 163 3.34 -3.12 0.41
CA THR A 163 3.30 -3.78 -0.91
C THR A 163 3.97 -2.93 -1.99
N LEU A 164 3.73 -1.62 -2.01
CA LEU A 164 4.39 -0.70 -2.96
C LEU A 164 5.91 -0.66 -2.74
N LEU A 165 6.34 -0.57 -1.48
CA LEU A 165 7.76 -0.59 -1.14
C LEU A 165 8.41 -1.93 -1.53
N SER A 166 7.67 -3.05 -1.39
CA SER A 166 8.10 -4.38 -1.86
C SER A 166 8.34 -4.40 -3.36
N ALA A 167 7.44 -3.83 -4.16
CA ALA A 167 7.60 -3.76 -5.61
C ALA A 167 8.84 -2.94 -6.01
N ILE A 168 9.03 -1.78 -5.38
CA ILE A 168 10.21 -0.93 -5.59
C ILE A 168 11.50 -1.70 -5.25
N LEU A 169 11.54 -2.35 -4.09
CA LEU A 169 12.72 -3.09 -3.63
C LEU A 169 13.05 -4.25 -4.56
N LEU A 170 12.05 -5.00 -5.05
CA LEU A 170 12.27 -6.06 -6.06
C LEU A 170 12.83 -5.50 -7.35
N ILE A 171 12.31 -4.37 -7.84
CA ILE A 171 12.84 -3.71 -9.04
C ILE A 171 14.32 -3.34 -8.81
N VAL A 172 14.64 -2.74 -7.67
CA VAL A 172 16.02 -2.35 -7.33
C VAL A 172 16.93 -3.55 -7.23
N LEU A 173 16.53 -4.63 -6.53
CA LEU A 173 17.34 -5.83 -6.35
C LEU A 173 17.64 -6.55 -7.68
N PHE A 174 16.65 -6.62 -8.59
CA PHE A 174 16.78 -7.34 -9.85
C PHE A 174 17.16 -6.44 -11.05
N ASN A 175 17.44 -5.16 -10.82
CA ASN A 175 17.94 -4.26 -11.86
C ASN A 175 19.44 -3.96 -11.73
N GLN A 176 20.01 -4.10 -10.53
CA GLN A 176 21.41 -3.70 -10.26
C GLN A 176 22.45 -4.71 -10.76
N ASP A 177 22.07 -5.98 -10.93
CA ASP A 177 23.04 -7.03 -11.31
C ASP A 177 22.33 -8.13 -12.12
N GLU A 178 22.58 -8.15 -13.42
CA GLU A 178 22.06 -9.21 -14.33
C GLU A 178 22.49 -10.60 -13.87
N SER A 179 23.64 -10.71 -13.19
CA SER A 179 24.14 -11.98 -12.62
C SER A 179 23.25 -12.54 -11.50
N LEU A 180 22.43 -11.71 -10.85
CA LEU A 180 21.52 -12.14 -9.79
C LEU A 180 20.26 -12.80 -10.36
N SER A 181 19.79 -12.36 -11.51
CA SER A 181 18.59 -12.91 -12.17
C SER A 181 18.76 -14.39 -12.55
N GLY A 182 19.97 -14.82 -12.91
CA GLY A 182 20.29 -16.20 -13.25
C GLY A 182 20.40 -17.16 -12.06
N ARG A 183 20.31 -16.68 -10.80
CA ARG A 183 20.49 -17.53 -9.60
C ARG A 183 19.16 -18.07 -9.08
N PRO A 184 18.95 -19.41 -9.10
CA PRO A 184 17.63 -20.01 -8.79
C PRO A 184 17.14 -19.67 -7.37
N VAL A 185 18.03 -19.60 -6.38
CA VAL A 185 17.66 -19.30 -4.98
C VAL A 185 17.03 -17.90 -4.85
N LEU A 186 17.67 -16.88 -5.44
CA LEU A 186 17.15 -15.51 -5.41
C LEU A 186 15.84 -15.38 -6.17
N ARG A 187 15.76 -16.02 -7.33
CA ARG A 187 14.55 -16.04 -8.15
C ARG A 187 13.38 -16.68 -7.41
N THR A 188 13.59 -17.84 -6.79
CA THR A 188 12.56 -18.51 -6.00
C THR A 188 12.15 -17.68 -4.79
N ALA A 189 13.10 -17.14 -4.02
CA ALA A 189 12.80 -16.29 -2.88
C ALA A 189 12.01 -15.02 -3.27
N ALA A 190 12.33 -14.41 -4.40
CA ALA A 190 11.60 -13.26 -4.92
C ALA A 190 10.16 -13.63 -5.36
N LEU A 191 9.99 -14.78 -6.04
CA LEU A 191 8.67 -15.25 -6.46
C LEU A 191 7.79 -15.62 -5.26
N VAL A 192 8.36 -16.26 -4.23
CA VAL A 192 7.68 -16.54 -2.96
C VAL A 192 7.24 -15.22 -2.31
N TRP A 193 8.12 -14.21 -2.28
CA TRP A 193 7.77 -12.91 -1.71
C TRP A 193 6.70 -12.17 -2.53
N ILE A 194 6.71 -12.27 -3.86
CA ILE A 194 5.62 -11.78 -4.71
C ILE A 194 4.31 -12.48 -4.36
N GLY A 195 4.31 -13.80 -4.23
CA GLY A 195 3.14 -14.56 -3.81
C GLY A 195 2.58 -14.09 -2.46
N GLN A 196 3.46 -13.82 -1.50
CA GLN A 196 3.06 -13.26 -0.19
C GLN A 196 2.48 -11.84 -0.29
N ASN A 197 3.00 -10.99 -1.17
CA ASN A 197 2.43 -9.67 -1.43
C ASN A 197 1.06 -9.76 -2.10
N LEU A 198 0.86 -10.68 -3.04
CA LEU A 198 -0.45 -10.93 -3.66
C LEU A 198 -1.47 -11.45 -2.61
N PHE A 199 -1.04 -12.33 -1.70
CA PHE A 199 -1.90 -12.75 -0.59
C PHE A 199 -2.26 -11.58 0.33
N LEU A 200 -1.29 -10.70 0.66
CA LEU A 200 -1.54 -9.50 1.46
C LEU A 200 -2.53 -8.56 0.77
N LEU A 201 -2.43 -8.35 -0.56
CA LEU A 201 -3.39 -7.56 -1.33
C LEU A 201 -4.81 -8.16 -1.27
N THR A 202 -4.94 -9.48 -1.34
CA THR A 202 -6.25 -10.14 -1.18
C THR A 202 -6.80 -10.01 0.24
N SER A 203 -5.93 -10.02 1.26
CA SER A 203 -6.31 -9.73 2.64
C SER A 203 -6.80 -8.28 2.83
N ILE A 204 -6.15 -7.30 2.17
CA ILE A 204 -6.60 -5.90 2.16
C ILE A 204 -7.98 -5.79 1.49
N ALA A 205 -8.20 -6.48 0.36
CA ALA A 205 -9.50 -6.50 -0.31
C ALA A 205 -10.59 -7.15 0.56
N LEU A 206 -10.26 -8.20 1.32
CA LEU A 206 -11.18 -8.82 2.26
C LEU A 206 -11.54 -7.87 3.42
N ARG A 207 -10.55 -7.17 3.99
CA ARG A 207 -10.80 -6.11 4.99
C ARG A 207 -11.73 -5.04 4.45
N LEU A 208 -11.50 -4.59 3.21
CA LEU A 208 -12.37 -3.61 2.55
C LEU A 208 -13.79 -4.16 2.36
N LYS A 209 -13.96 -5.44 1.99
CA LYS A 209 -15.27 -6.08 1.90
C LYS A 209 -15.99 -6.07 3.26
N LEU A 210 -15.32 -6.48 4.33
CA LEU A 210 -15.90 -6.46 5.69
C LEU A 210 -16.29 -5.03 6.11
N TYR A 211 -15.50 -4.04 5.70
CA TYR A 211 -15.80 -2.64 5.95
C TYR A 211 -17.03 -2.16 5.16
N VAL A 212 -17.14 -2.55 3.89
CA VAL A 212 -18.33 -2.28 3.06
C VAL A 212 -19.57 -2.95 3.65
N ASP A 213 -19.40 -4.15 4.21
CA ASP A 213 -20.49 -4.88 4.87
C ASP A 213 -21.04 -4.16 6.12
N ALA A 214 -20.20 -3.42 6.82
CA ALA A 214 -20.58 -2.64 7.99
C ALA A 214 -21.06 -1.21 7.65
N TYR A 215 -20.44 -0.55 6.67
CA TYR A 215 -20.56 0.90 6.42
C TYR A 215 -20.98 1.26 4.99
N ASN A 216 -21.61 0.35 4.25
CA ASN A 216 -22.05 0.52 2.87
C ASN A 216 -20.90 0.72 1.85
N LEU A 217 -21.21 0.62 0.57
CA LEU A 217 -20.27 0.84 -0.53
C LEU A 217 -20.22 2.32 -0.90
N THR A 218 -19.02 2.84 -1.15
CA THR A 218 -18.83 4.21 -1.63
C THR A 218 -17.88 4.24 -2.83
N SER A 219 -17.96 5.28 -3.66
CA SER A 219 -17.08 5.44 -4.84
C SER A 219 -15.58 5.35 -4.49
N PRO A 220 -15.07 5.95 -3.40
CA PRO A 220 -13.67 5.77 -3.00
C PRO A 220 -13.28 4.33 -2.67
N ARG A 221 -14.22 3.51 -2.15
CA ARG A 221 -13.98 2.09 -1.84
C ARG A 221 -13.86 1.26 -3.11
N ILE A 222 -14.67 1.56 -4.14
CA ILE A 222 -14.54 0.96 -5.47
C ILE A 222 -13.20 1.35 -6.09
N SER A 223 -12.82 2.64 -6.01
CA SER A 223 -11.53 3.13 -6.50
C SER A 223 -10.35 2.43 -5.83
N LEU A 224 -10.45 2.15 -4.52
CA LEU A 224 -9.43 1.39 -3.80
C LEU A 224 -9.32 -0.05 -4.33
N LEU A 225 -10.43 -0.73 -4.61
CA LEU A 225 -10.39 -2.08 -5.24
C LEU A 225 -9.70 -2.05 -6.61
N ILE A 226 -10.02 -1.05 -7.44
CA ILE A 226 -9.38 -0.86 -8.74
C ILE A 226 -7.88 -0.63 -8.57
N PHE A 227 -7.49 0.18 -7.59
CA PHE A 227 -6.08 0.41 -7.27
C PHE A 227 -5.36 -0.89 -6.84
N LEU A 228 -5.99 -1.71 -5.98
CA LEU A 228 -5.42 -3.01 -5.57
C LEU A 228 -5.24 -3.96 -6.77
N LEU A 229 -6.16 -3.94 -7.74
CA LEU A 229 -6.02 -4.71 -8.98
C LEU A 229 -4.83 -4.24 -9.84
N ILE A 230 -4.62 -2.93 -9.94
CA ILE A 230 -3.44 -2.37 -10.63
C ILE A 230 -2.15 -2.83 -9.94
N VAL A 231 -2.07 -2.73 -8.62
CA VAL A 231 -0.89 -3.15 -7.85
C VAL A 231 -0.65 -4.65 -8.01
N GLY A 232 -1.69 -5.47 -7.92
CA GLY A 232 -1.62 -6.92 -8.15
C GLY A 232 -1.13 -7.27 -9.57
N GLY A 233 -1.67 -6.59 -10.58
CA GLY A 233 -1.20 -6.70 -11.96
C GLY A 233 0.27 -6.33 -12.11
N GLY A 234 0.72 -5.28 -11.39
CA GLY A 234 2.13 -4.89 -11.34
C GLY A 234 3.03 -5.99 -10.78
N PHE A 235 2.62 -6.70 -9.73
CA PHE A 235 3.36 -7.86 -9.20
C PHE A 235 3.40 -9.04 -10.20
N ILE A 236 2.32 -9.26 -10.94
CA ILE A 236 2.31 -10.28 -12.02
C ILE A 236 3.31 -9.91 -13.11
N ILE A 237 3.32 -8.65 -13.57
CA ILE A 237 4.29 -8.15 -14.55
C ILE A 237 5.72 -8.31 -14.02
N LEU A 238 5.95 -8.01 -12.74
CA LEU A 238 7.24 -8.17 -12.08
C LEU A 238 7.67 -9.64 -11.98
N SER A 239 6.73 -10.56 -11.76
CA SER A 239 6.99 -12.02 -11.85
C SER A 239 7.47 -12.41 -13.23
N PHE A 240 6.84 -11.91 -14.29
CA PHE A 240 7.29 -12.15 -15.68
C PHE A 240 8.68 -11.57 -15.94
N LYS A 241 9.00 -10.38 -15.40
CA LYS A 241 10.36 -9.83 -15.47
C LYS A 241 11.38 -10.82 -14.91
N ILE A 242 11.14 -11.31 -13.69
CA ILE A 242 12.06 -12.21 -12.98
C ILE A 242 12.16 -13.57 -13.71
N LEU A 243 11.02 -14.09 -14.20
CA LEU A 243 10.96 -15.39 -14.88
C LEU A 243 11.56 -15.37 -16.28
N ARG A 244 11.43 -14.29 -17.01
CA ARG A 244 11.83 -14.16 -18.42
C ARG A 244 12.98 -13.18 -18.62
N GLU A 245 13.62 -12.72 -17.55
CA GLU A 245 14.77 -11.81 -17.56
C GLU A 245 14.54 -10.56 -18.42
N LYS A 246 13.32 -10.00 -18.33
CA LYS A 246 12.94 -8.83 -19.11
C LYS A 246 13.62 -7.56 -18.60
N SER A 247 13.87 -6.62 -19.51
CA SER A 247 14.47 -5.32 -19.18
C SER A 247 13.57 -4.46 -18.28
N LEU A 248 14.16 -3.47 -17.61
CA LEU A 248 13.41 -2.49 -16.83
C LEU A 248 12.46 -1.69 -17.72
N LEU A 249 12.89 -1.32 -18.93
CA LEU A 249 12.05 -0.61 -19.91
C LEU A 249 10.79 -1.39 -20.26
N TRP A 250 10.90 -2.71 -20.42
CA TRP A 250 9.76 -3.59 -20.65
C TRP A 250 8.76 -3.55 -19.46
N VAL A 251 9.27 -3.64 -18.22
CA VAL A 251 8.44 -3.56 -17.01
C VAL A 251 7.71 -2.22 -16.93
N THR A 252 8.43 -1.13 -17.17
CA THR A 252 7.85 0.22 -17.17
C THR A 252 6.75 0.34 -18.23
N GLY A 253 7.03 -0.08 -19.46
CA GLY A 253 6.04 -0.06 -20.54
C GLY A 253 4.82 -0.93 -20.25
N ALA A 254 5.01 -2.15 -19.73
CA ALA A 254 3.92 -3.05 -19.36
C ALA A 254 3.05 -2.48 -18.22
N ASN A 255 3.65 -1.88 -17.19
CA ASN A 255 2.91 -1.24 -16.10
C ASN A 255 2.16 0.02 -16.58
N LEU A 256 2.79 0.86 -17.42
CA LEU A 256 2.10 2.01 -18.01
C LEU A 256 0.92 1.56 -18.88
N GLY A 257 1.09 0.48 -19.66
CA GLY A 257 0.00 -0.12 -20.44
C GLY A 257 -1.14 -0.64 -19.55
N LEU A 258 -0.81 -1.32 -18.45
CA LEU A 258 -1.80 -1.78 -17.46
C LEU A 258 -2.58 -0.60 -16.86
N VAL A 259 -1.87 0.41 -16.37
CA VAL A 259 -2.47 1.62 -15.78
C VAL A 259 -3.38 2.31 -16.80
N PHE A 260 -2.88 2.55 -18.01
CA PHE A 260 -3.65 3.19 -19.08
C PHE A 260 -4.91 2.39 -19.41
N THR A 261 -4.81 1.06 -19.57
CA THR A 261 -5.95 0.19 -19.89
C THR A 261 -7.02 0.24 -18.80
N VAL A 262 -6.61 0.15 -17.52
CA VAL A 262 -7.54 0.20 -16.39
C VAL A 262 -8.19 1.58 -16.28
N PHE A 263 -7.43 2.67 -16.37
CA PHE A 263 -7.99 4.02 -16.34
C PHE A 263 -8.93 4.28 -17.50
N TYR A 264 -8.58 3.80 -18.70
CA TYR A 264 -9.48 3.89 -19.87
C TYR A 264 -10.78 3.14 -19.64
N ALA A 265 -10.73 1.91 -19.14
CA ALA A 265 -11.92 1.12 -18.82
C ALA A 265 -12.80 1.78 -17.74
N VAL A 266 -12.20 2.35 -16.70
CA VAL A 266 -12.91 3.01 -15.60
C VAL A 266 -13.69 4.24 -16.07
N GLN A 267 -13.29 4.92 -17.15
CA GLN A 267 -14.03 6.06 -17.71
C GLN A 267 -15.45 5.69 -18.15
N PHE A 268 -15.69 4.42 -18.51
CA PHE A 268 -17.01 3.93 -18.90
C PHE A 268 -17.87 3.48 -17.70
N LEU A 269 -17.31 3.41 -16.49
CA LEU A 269 -18.01 3.02 -15.27
C LEU A 269 -18.52 4.24 -14.50
N ASP A 270 -19.77 4.17 -14.04
CA ASP A 270 -20.31 5.11 -13.06
C ASP A 270 -20.15 4.53 -11.67
N LEU A 271 -19.01 4.86 -11.01
CA LEU A 271 -18.70 4.35 -9.67
C LEU A 271 -19.73 4.81 -8.64
N GLY A 272 -20.34 6.00 -8.83
CA GLY A 272 -21.41 6.51 -7.99
C GLY A 272 -22.69 5.68 -8.14
N ALA A 273 -23.13 5.45 -9.38
CA ALA A 273 -24.30 4.62 -9.65
C ALA A 273 -24.11 3.18 -9.19
N MET A 274 -22.93 2.60 -9.38
CA MET A 274 -22.61 1.26 -8.86
C MET A 274 -22.70 1.18 -7.35
N ALA A 275 -22.20 2.20 -6.64
CA ALA A 275 -22.27 2.27 -5.18
C ALA A 275 -23.73 2.43 -4.72
N ALA A 276 -24.50 3.32 -5.34
CA ALA A 276 -25.91 3.55 -5.04
C ALA A 276 -26.74 2.27 -5.24
N GLU A 277 -26.60 1.65 -6.41
CA GLU A 277 -27.30 0.41 -6.77
C GLU A 277 -27.01 -0.74 -5.81
N TYR A 278 -25.74 -0.93 -5.46
CA TYR A 278 -25.33 -1.95 -4.48
C TYR A 278 -25.98 -1.71 -3.11
N ASN A 279 -25.94 -0.47 -2.60
CA ASN A 279 -26.46 -0.13 -1.27
C ASN A 279 -27.98 -0.26 -1.22
N VAL A 280 -28.71 0.25 -2.22
CA VAL A 280 -30.17 0.16 -2.29
C VAL A 280 -30.61 -1.29 -2.48
N SER A 281 -30.01 -2.04 -3.38
CA SER A 281 -30.34 -3.46 -3.55
C SER A 281 -30.08 -4.31 -2.30
N ARG A 282 -29.12 -3.90 -1.49
CA ARG A 282 -28.81 -4.56 -0.22
C ARG A 282 -29.81 -4.18 0.88
N TRP A 283 -30.23 -2.92 0.93
CA TRP A 283 -31.28 -2.43 1.82
C TRP A 283 -32.63 -3.07 1.46
N GLU A 284 -32.98 -3.17 0.18
CA GLU A 284 -34.20 -3.83 -0.28
C GLU A 284 -34.31 -5.28 0.17
N ARG A 285 -33.20 -6.02 0.22
CA ARG A 285 -33.16 -7.40 0.72
C ARG A 285 -33.26 -7.49 2.25
N ASN A 286 -32.84 -6.45 2.96
CA ASN A 286 -32.89 -6.39 4.41
C ASN A 286 -33.08 -4.94 4.86
N PRO A 287 -34.35 -4.47 5.03
CA PRO A 287 -34.65 -3.09 5.43
C PRO A 287 -34.17 -2.69 6.83
N ALA A 288 -33.83 -3.67 7.70
CA ALA A 288 -33.23 -3.40 9.00
C ALA A 288 -31.80 -2.82 8.90
N ARG A 289 -31.20 -2.83 7.71
CA ARG A 289 -29.88 -2.23 7.47
C ARG A 289 -30.01 -0.73 7.29
N ASN A 290 -29.08 0.00 7.85
CA ASN A 290 -29.03 1.45 7.68
C ASN A 290 -28.66 1.82 6.24
N LEU A 291 -29.49 2.61 5.56
CA LEU A 291 -29.23 3.19 4.25
C LEU A 291 -28.81 4.66 4.45
N ASP A 292 -27.61 5.00 3.97
CA ASP A 292 -27.10 6.38 4.03
C ASP A 292 -27.66 7.20 2.87
N LEU A 293 -28.79 7.86 3.11
CA LEU A 293 -29.47 8.69 2.13
C LEU A 293 -28.67 9.94 1.79
N ASN A 294 -28.02 10.56 2.79
CA ASN A 294 -27.18 11.74 2.55
C ASN A 294 -26.06 11.41 1.54
N TYR A 295 -25.48 10.22 1.65
CA TYR A 295 -24.51 9.76 0.66
C TYR A 295 -25.14 9.59 -0.72
N LEU A 296 -26.33 8.97 -0.83
CA LEU A 296 -27.02 8.78 -2.11
C LEU A 296 -27.37 10.11 -2.77
N GLU A 297 -27.87 11.09 -2.01
CA GLU A 297 -28.14 12.45 -2.48
C GLU A 297 -26.88 13.17 -2.95
N SER A 298 -25.77 12.99 -2.22
CA SER A 298 -24.46 13.59 -2.56
C SER A 298 -23.89 13.09 -3.89
N LEU A 299 -24.33 11.93 -4.37
CA LEU A 299 -23.93 11.37 -5.68
C LEU A 299 -24.55 12.12 -6.88
N GLY A 300 -25.52 13.02 -6.62
CA GLY A 300 -26.22 13.76 -7.65
C GLY A 300 -26.88 12.83 -8.67
N SER A 301 -26.69 13.07 -9.98
CA SER A 301 -27.33 12.29 -11.05
C SER A 301 -27.04 10.78 -11.00
N SER A 302 -25.91 10.36 -10.45
CA SER A 302 -25.57 8.94 -10.30
C SER A 302 -26.40 8.22 -9.23
N GLY A 303 -26.98 8.97 -8.28
CA GLY A 303 -27.86 8.44 -7.22
C GLY A 303 -29.34 8.44 -7.55
N TRP A 304 -29.79 9.22 -8.52
CA TRP A 304 -31.22 9.48 -8.74
C TRP A 304 -32.05 8.23 -9.02
N HIS A 305 -31.59 7.33 -9.88
CA HIS A 305 -32.31 6.08 -10.17
C HIS A 305 -32.47 5.20 -8.92
N SER A 306 -31.42 5.11 -8.10
CA SER A 306 -31.47 4.36 -6.84
C SER A 306 -32.38 5.03 -5.80
N LEU A 307 -32.36 6.36 -5.70
CA LEU A 307 -33.27 7.11 -4.85
C LEU A 307 -34.73 6.97 -5.26
N GLN A 308 -35.02 6.92 -6.56
CA GLN A 308 -36.37 6.65 -7.07
C GLN A 308 -36.89 5.28 -6.60
N ARG A 309 -36.09 4.25 -6.66
CA ARG A 309 -36.45 2.90 -6.16
C ARG A 309 -36.73 2.92 -4.65
N VAL A 310 -36.02 3.75 -3.87
CA VAL A 310 -36.31 3.92 -2.42
C VAL A 310 -37.67 4.59 -2.25
N ALA A 311 -37.98 5.65 -3.04
CA ALA A 311 -39.26 6.36 -2.96
C ALA A 311 -40.47 5.50 -3.37
N GLU A 312 -40.30 4.54 -4.29
CA GLU A 312 -41.36 3.66 -4.78
C GLU A 312 -41.73 2.52 -3.80
N LYS A 313 -40.89 2.28 -2.76
CA LYS A 313 -41.22 1.26 -1.74
C LYS A 313 -42.11 1.84 -0.66
N PRO A 314 -43.37 1.37 -0.54
CA PRO A 314 -44.25 1.79 0.53
C PRO A 314 -43.76 1.17 1.86
N GLU A 315 -43.25 1.95 2.76
CA GLU A 315 -43.13 1.57 4.16
C GLU A 315 -44.42 1.93 4.93
N PRO A 316 -44.75 1.21 6.05
CA PRO A 316 -45.86 1.58 6.90
C PRO A 316 -45.56 2.94 7.60
N GLY A 317 -45.90 4.06 6.94
CA GLY A 317 -45.63 5.41 7.45
C GLY A 317 -45.34 6.45 6.36
N GLY A 318 -45.36 6.08 5.09
CA GLY A 318 -45.14 7.00 3.96
C GLY A 318 -43.69 7.08 3.52
N ASP A 319 -43.30 8.22 2.94
CA ASP A 319 -41.90 8.50 2.54
C ASP A 319 -41.09 8.92 3.79
N PRO A 320 -40.45 7.99 4.52
CA PRO A 320 -39.88 8.26 5.83
C PRO A 320 -38.70 9.25 5.78
N PHE A 321 -38.22 9.54 4.56
CA PHE A 321 -36.98 10.27 4.37
C PHE A 321 -37.09 11.51 3.49
N GLY A 322 -38.32 11.85 3.03
CA GLY A 322 -38.53 12.99 2.12
C GLY A 322 -37.84 12.81 0.73
N VAL A 323 -37.51 11.59 0.34
CA VAL A 323 -36.84 11.28 -0.94
C VAL A 323 -37.70 11.72 -2.12
N SER A 324 -39.03 11.52 -2.03
CA SER A 324 -39.99 11.95 -3.05
C SER A 324 -39.98 13.49 -3.21
N ALA A 325 -39.89 14.23 -2.10
CA ALA A 325 -39.81 15.67 -2.13
C ALA A 325 -38.49 16.17 -2.72
N PHE A 326 -37.37 15.50 -2.39
CA PHE A 326 -36.06 15.77 -2.98
C PHE A 326 -36.09 15.56 -4.50
N LEU A 327 -36.58 14.40 -4.98
CA LEU A 327 -36.69 14.10 -6.41
C LEU A 327 -37.65 15.04 -7.15
N ALA A 328 -38.77 15.44 -6.50
CA ALA A 328 -39.66 16.44 -7.06
C ALA A 328 -38.99 17.82 -7.19
N GLY A 329 -38.12 18.18 -6.24
CA GLY A 329 -37.26 19.36 -6.32
C GLY A 329 -36.32 19.31 -7.50
N VAL A 330 -35.59 18.19 -7.65
CA VAL A 330 -34.67 17.94 -8.78
C VAL A 330 -35.42 18.03 -10.13
N ARG A 331 -36.63 17.45 -10.25
CA ARG A 331 -37.45 17.55 -11.46
C ARG A 331 -37.84 18.98 -11.77
N ARG A 332 -38.41 19.74 -10.80
CA ARG A 332 -38.78 21.14 -10.97
C ARG A 332 -37.63 22.03 -11.40
N ASP A 333 -36.48 21.85 -10.81
CA ASP A 333 -35.28 22.63 -11.15
C ASP A 333 -34.79 22.34 -12.59
N ASN A 334 -35.00 21.13 -13.10
CA ASN A 334 -34.68 20.79 -14.48
C ASN A 334 -35.74 21.25 -15.49
N GLU A 335 -37.04 21.15 -15.16
CA GLU A 335 -38.16 21.66 -16.00
C GLU A 335 -38.13 23.18 -16.08
N GLY A 336 -37.72 23.87 -15.00
CA GLY A 336 -37.55 25.33 -14.96
C GLY A 336 -36.33 25.86 -15.71
N GLY A 337 -35.55 25.02 -16.38
CA GLY A 337 -34.36 25.42 -17.14
C GLY A 337 -33.22 25.96 -16.27
N LYS A 338 -33.32 25.84 -14.95
CA LYS A 338 -32.27 26.30 -14.00
C LYS A 338 -30.96 25.49 -14.12
N PHE A 339 -31.03 24.24 -14.57
CA PHE A 339 -29.87 23.51 -15.03
C PHE A 339 -29.53 23.89 -16.47
N ASN A 340 -29.11 25.13 -16.67
CA ASN A 340 -28.57 25.58 -17.93
C ASN A 340 -27.28 24.80 -18.18
N VAL A 341 -27.38 23.68 -18.89
CA VAL A 341 -26.24 22.82 -19.23
C VAL A 341 -25.40 23.57 -20.23
N ASN A 342 -24.53 24.43 -19.74
CA ASN A 342 -23.50 25.04 -20.56
C ASN A 342 -22.69 23.88 -21.20
N TRP A 343 -22.34 23.99 -22.49
CA TRP A 343 -21.55 22.98 -23.20
C TRP A 343 -20.30 22.53 -22.42
N ARG A 344 -19.74 23.37 -21.53
CA ARG A 344 -18.60 23.09 -20.66
C ARG A 344 -18.94 22.17 -19.48
N SER A 345 -20.19 22.13 -19.03
CA SER A 345 -20.68 21.28 -17.95
C SER A 345 -21.49 20.07 -18.46
N TRP A 346 -21.61 19.93 -19.80
CA TRP A 346 -22.34 18.83 -20.41
C TRP A 346 -21.59 17.52 -20.20
N GLN A 347 -22.28 16.55 -19.64
CA GLN A 347 -21.79 15.18 -19.49
C GLN A 347 -22.87 14.24 -20.05
N ALA A 348 -22.50 13.42 -21.02
CA ALA A 348 -23.41 12.47 -21.64
C ALA A 348 -24.15 11.60 -20.61
N ARG A 349 -23.43 11.17 -19.57
CA ARG A 349 -23.98 10.34 -18.49
C ARG A 349 -25.03 11.09 -17.67
N ARG A 350 -24.76 12.35 -17.32
CA ARG A 350 -25.72 13.18 -16.61
C ARG A 350 -26.97 13.43 -17.41
N ALA A 351 -26.83 13.71 -18.71
CA ALA A 351 -27.95 13.90 -19.63
C ALA A 351 -28.80 12.61 -19.72
N TRP A 352 -28.16 11.46 -19.80
CA TRP A 352 -28.82 10.16 -19.80
C TRP A 352 -29.62 9.90 -18.52
N ASN A 353 -28.98 10.06 -17.35
CA ASN A 353 -29.61 9.85 -16.04
C ASN A 353 -30.80 10.82 -15.82
N LEU A 354 -30.67 12.06 -16.28
CA LEU A 354 -31.76 13.04 -16.23
C LEU A 354 -32.93 12.63 -17.14
N HIS A 355 -32.63 12.17 -18.35
CA HIS A 355 -33.66 11.68 -19.25
C HIS A 355 -34.41 10.50 -18.63
N GLN A 356 -33.71 9.53 -18.03
CA GLN A 356 -34.37 8.41 -17.34
C GLN A 356 -35.25 8.89 -16.18
N LEU A 357 -34.78 9.85 -15.36
CA LEU A 357 -35.58 10.41 -14.26
C LEU A 357 -36.85 11.09 -14.71
N LEU A 358 -36.81 11.78 -15.87
CA LEU A 358 -37.95 12.51 -16.42
C LEU A 358 -38.93 11.60 -17.20
N SER A 359 -38.46 10.48 -17.77
CA SER A 359 -39.25 9.55 -18.53
C SER A 359 -39.96 8.44 -17.71
N SER A 360 -39.62 8.33 -16.42
CA SER A 360 -40.23 7.37 -15.51
C SER A 360 -41.54 7.92 -14.93
N HIS A 361 -42.60 7.94 -15.76
CA HIS A 361 -44.02 8.18 -15.39
C HIS A 361 -44.89 7.09 -15.93
#